data_ae23ac5576022d981a7af25497aa65c6
#
_entry.id   ae23ac5576022d981a7af25497aa65c6
#
_cell.length_a   1.000
_cell.length_b   1.000
_cell.length_c   1.000
_cell.angle_alpha   90.00
_cell.angle_beta   90.00
_cell.angle_gamma   90.00
#
_symmetry.space_group_name_H-M   'P 1'
#
loop_
_entity.id
_entity.type
_entity.pdbx_description
1 polymer ?
#
loop_
_entity_poly.entity_id
_entity_poly.type
_entity_poly.pdbx_seq_one_letter_code
_entity_poly.pdbx_strand_id
1 'polypeptide(L)'
;MKALINGVPFTFTEKLTVLEAVRKLGFFVPTLCAYPTLESTPGSCGLCIVKIKYPDGREVLSTSCKTGLEDGMEIRTDSPEVRQAQRKQLALLFADHDMNCMGCDRHGKCELLDLAEKLDLKKSIAPGSYKVAKEEDYSDRAIWLDPNKCIRCERCVEVCGKVQGLYVLTMKGAGRDRAAGLREGKPWALSDNCVRCGQCTVVCPTGALQARDQVDVANDYLTDPGIYTVFQFAPAVRATLGEEFGFSAGVNVERKIVEALKKAGADCVLDTNFSADVVIMEEGTELLNRLNDKNAVLPMFTSCCPAWINFVELHKPELIPHISTTRSPQAVMGSLIKSWLPEKTGIPKEKIRSISIMPCTAKKDEAARQALAKDAVPDVDLVLTVREFAKLLKGKGIDLRKLEGQDFDTPFMSKGSGAAVIFGKTAGVAEAAARTVYYVLTGKNVNSIQFKTSEHPHVEQELTIDLGEGKSPLRIGVVHGLANADYIADEVLSGKSPFDFIEVMSCPGGCINGGGTPREAGDYHPFNLERTKVLTTIDEEHSLRQSHNNPMIKELYKEYLGEPNSHLAHELLHTEYQDRKGGKKLRAEDIWKEITLC
;
A
#
# COMPACT_ATOMS: atom_id res chain seq x y z
N MET A 1 8.20 36.90 -11.65
CA MET A 1 9.15 37.05 -10.52
C MET A 1 10.43 36.28 -10.85
N LYS A 2 11.56 36.71 -10.35
CA LYS A 2 12.88 36.10 -10.61
C LYS A 2 13.65 35.92 -9.31
N ALA A 3 14.35 34.81 -9.18
CA ALA A 3 15.27 34.54 -8.07
C ALA A 3 16.59 33.98 -8.61
N LEU A 4 17.67 34.06 -7.82
CA LEU A 4 18.97 33.51 -8.18
C LEU A 4 19.28 32.33 -7.24
N ILE A 5 19.36 31.11 -7.77
CA ILE A 5 19.60 29.91 -6.97
C ILE A 5 20.96 29.31 -7.36
N ASN A 6 21.90 29.31 -6.44
CA ASN A 6 23.31 28.93 -6.67
C ASN A 6 23.94 29.61 -7.90
N GLY A 7 23.53 30.86 -8.17
CA GLY A 7 23.99 31.60 -9.34
C GLY A 7 23.20 31.33 -10.62
N VAL A 8 22.20 30.45 -10.61
CA VAL A 8 21.33 30.16 -11.75
C VAL A 8 20.05 31.00 -11.63
N PRO A 9 19.70 31.83 -12.66
CA PRO A 9 18.46 32.58 -12.65
C PRO A 9 17.26 31.64 -12.81
N PHE A 10 16.24 31.81 -11.96
CA PHE A 10 15.00 31.07 -11.96
C PHE A 10 13.82 32.03 -12.08
N THR A 11 12.99 31.82 -13.11
CA THR A 11 11.77 32.60 -13.33
C THR A 11 10.56 31.79 -12.89
N PHE A 12 9.65 32.40 -12.14
CA PHE A 12 8.45 31.74 -11.63
C PHE A 12 7.25 32.69 -11.65
N THR A 13 6.05 32.09 -11.83
CA THR A 13 4.76 32.80 -11.88
C THR A 13 3.82 32.34 -10.77
N GLU A 14 4.05 31.16 -10.21
CA GLU A 14 3.27 30.53 -9.16
C GLU A 14 3.90 30.76 -7.78
N LYS A 15 3.10 30.61 -6.74
CA LYS A 15 3.60 30.61 -5.35
C LYS A 15 4.34 29.31 -5.08
N LEU A 16 5.66 29.41 -4.86
CA LEU A 16 6.52 28.28 -4.51
C LEU A 16 7.22 28.53 -3.17
N THR A 17 7.54 27.45 -2.48
CA THR A 17 8.56 27.48 -1.44
C THR A 17 9.96 27.50 -2.06
N VAL A 18 10.94 27.97 -1.32
CA VAL A 18 12.34 27.91 -1.74
C VAL A 18 12.79 26.48 -2.02
N LEU A 19 12.30 25.49 -1.25
CA LEU A 19 12.61 24.07 -1.47
C LEU A 19 12.08 23.56 -2.81
N GLU A 20 10.86 23.91 -3.18
CA GLU A 20 10.26 23.51 -4.47
C GLU A 20 11.03 24.11 -5.64
N ALA A 21 11.39 25.38 -5.57
CA ALA A 21 12.18 26.04 -6.60
C ALA A 21 13.57 25.43 -6.75
N VAL A 22 14.26 25.13 -5.65
CA VAL A 22 15.57 24.48 -5.62
C VAL A 22 15.49 23.10 -6.27
N ARG A 23 14.46 22.32 -5.96
CA ARG A 23 14.24 20.98 -6.54
C ARG A 23 13.89 21.03 -8.03
N LYS A 24 13.10 22.01 -8.48
CA LYS A 24 12.80 22.21 -9.90
C LYS A 24 14.08 22.45 -10.76
N LEU A 25 15.13 23.01 -10.14
CA LEU A 25 16.45 23.19 -10.78
C LEU A 25 17.39 21.99 -10.59
N GLY A 26 16.96 20.91 -9.93
CA GLY A 26 17.77 19.73 -9.70
C GLY A 26 18.85 19.90 -8.60
N PHE A 27 18.82 20.96 -7.79
CA PHE A 27 19.75 21.12 -6.69
C PHE A 27 19.34 20.32 -5.46
N PHE A 28 20.33 19.72 -4.80
CA PHE A 28 20.11 18.94 -3.60
C PHE A 28 19.99 19.84 -2.36
N VAL A 29 18.93 19.59 -1.57
CA VAL A 29 18.76 20.11 -0.22
C VAL A 29 18.25 18.97 0.68
N PRO A 30 18.94 18.65 1.79
CA PRO A 30 18.56 17.52 2.64
C PRO A 30 17.21 17.75 3.31
N THR A 31 16.35 16.74 3.29
CA THR A 31 15.05 16.75 3.96
C THR A 31 14.71 15.38 4.52
N LEU A 32 14.00 15.31 5.67
CA LEU A 32 13.44 14.08 6.23
C LEU A 32 11.95 14.22 6.58
N CYS A 33 11.38 15.42 6.53
CA CYS A 33 9.95 15.63 6.76
C CYS A 33 9.17 15.89 5.46
N ALA A 34 9.82 16.40 4.40
CA ALA A 34 9.18 16.52 3.08
C ALA A 34 9.10 15.15 2.41
N TYR A 35 7.92 14.82 1.90
CA TYR A 35 7.66 13.58 1.17
C TYR A 35 6.71 13.88 0.01
N PRO A 36 7.00 13.44 -1.21
CA PRO A 36 6.32 13.93 -2.42
C PRO A 36 4.83 13.67 -2.49
N THR A 37 4.34 12.59 -1.88
CA THR A 37 2.90 12.30 -1.84
C THR A 37 2.14 13.07 -0.76
N LEU A 38 2.84 13.89 0.02
CA LEU A 38 2.24 14.75 1.03
C LEU A 38 2.15 16.18 0.47
N GLU A 39 0.95 16.68 0.32
CA GLU A 39 0.69 18.06 -0.16
C GLU A 39 1.34 19.14 0.71
N SER A 40 1.58 18.83 1.98
CA SER A 40 2.23 19.75 2.91
C SER A 40 3.46 19.13 3.55
N THR A 41 4.49 19.93 3.71
CA THR A 41 5.69 19.57 4.45
C THR A 41 5.54 20.01 5.91
N PRO A 42 5.66 19.10 6.91
CA PRO A 42 5.54 19.47 8.33
C PRO A 42 6.52 20.57 8.78
N GLY A 43 7.74 20.58 8.24
CA GLY A 43 8.79 21.54 8.64
C GLY A 43 9.54 21.12 9.90
N SER A 44 9.30 19.93 10.42
CA SER A 44 9.72 19.45 11.74
C SER A 44 11.18 18.99 11.81
N CYS A 45 11.81 18.55 10.70
CA CYS A 45 13.17 18.01 10.72
C CYS A 45 14.28 19.07 10.78
N GLY A 46 14.02 20.29 10.31
CA GLY A 46 14.97 21.40 10.32
C GLY A 46 16.20 21.24 9.42
N LEU A 47 16.24 20.21 8.54
CA LEU A 47 17.44 19.90 7.72
C LEU A 47 17.58 20.75 6.48
N CYS A 48 16.49 21.25 5.92
CA CYS A 48 16.46 21.94 4.64
C CYS A 48 16.98 23.40 4.72
N ILE A 49 18.03 23.60 5.51
CA ILE A 49 18.65 24.92 5.73
C ILE A 49 19.33 25.37 4.44
N VAL A 50 19.06 26.61 4.05
CA VAL A 50 19.71 27.33 2.95
C VAL A 50 20.06 28.73 3.41
N LYS A 51 21.00 29.38 2.75
CA LYS A 51 21.29 30.81 2.96
C LYS A 51 20.48 31.63 1.96
N ILE A 52 19.74 32.59 2.47
CA ILE A 52 18.89 33.48 1.67
C ILE A 52 19.37 34.90 1.87
N LYS A 53 19.62 35.60 0.77
CA LYS A 53 19.83 37.04 0.72
C LYS A 53 18.58 37.66 0.10
N TYR A 54 17.96 38.55 0.85
CA TYR A 54 16.78 39.28 0.42
C TYR A 54 17.18 40.54 -0.39
N PRO A 55 16.25 41.12 -1.17
CA PRO A 55 16.52 42.35 -1.94
C PRO A 55 16.93 43.54 -1.08
N ASP A 56 16.53 43.57 0.18
CA ASP A 56 16.91 44.59 1.15
C ASP A 56 18.36 44.44 1.70
N GLY A 57 19.06 43.39 1.24
CA GLY A 57 20.44 43.07 1.63
C GLY A 57 20.56 42.21 2.89
N ARG A 58 19.47 41.88 3.56
CA ARG A 58 19.45 41.00 4.74
C ARG A 58 19.78 39.56 4.33
N GLU A 59 20.73 38.96 5.06
CA GLU A 59 21.11 37.56 4.87
C GLU A 59 20.71 36.69 6.07
N VAL A 60 20.08 35.53 5.83
CA VAL A 60 19.66 34.62 6.89
C VAL A 60 19.87 33.16 6.49
N LEU A 61 20.11 32.30 7.48
CA LEU A 61 19.93 30.84 7.34
C LEU A 61 18.48 30.51 7.67
N SER A 62 17.77 29.89 6.74
CA SER A 62 16.36 29.53 6.91
C SER A 62 16.05 28.15 6.36
N THR A 63 14.95 27.54 6.85
CA THR A 63 14.44 26.28 6.33
C THR A 63 13.67 26.50 5.03
N SER A 64 14.18 25.98 3.93
CA SER A 64 13.65 26.23 2.59
C SER A 64 12.22 25.71 2.37
N CYS A 65 11.79 24.68 3.11
CA CYS A 65 10.46 24.09 2.97
C CYS A 65 9.32 24.95 3.56
N LYS A 66 9.64 25.94 4.41
CA LYS A 66 8.65 26.85 5.02
C LYS A 66 8.85 28.30 4.60
N THR A 67 9.85 28.58 3.80
CA THR A 67 10.13 29.93 3.28
C THR A 67 9.55 30.06 1.89
N GLY A 68 8.64 31.02 1.70
CA GLY A 68 8.12 31.37 0.38
C GLY A 68 9.20 31.98 -0.52
N LEU A 69 9.16 31.67 -1.80
CA LEU A 69 10.06 32.29 -2.79
C LEU A 69 9.53 33.67 -3.15
N GLU A 70 10.41 34.69 -3.07
CA GLU A 70 10.09 36.09 -3.39
C GLU A 70 10.96 36.61 -4.54
N ASP A 71 10.49 37.68 -5.20
CA ASP A 71 11.21 38.33 -6.28
C ASP A 71 12.53 38.93 -5.79
N GLY A 72 13.60 38.70 -6.53
CA GLY A 72 14.94 39.24 -6.20
C GLY A 72 15.71 38.48 -5.13
N MET A 73 15.20 37.36 -4.60
CA MET A 73 15.96 36.53 -3.65
C MET A 73 17.18 35.89 -4.30
N GLU A 74 18.31 35.87 -3.55
CA GLU A 74 19.49 35.06 -3.86
C GLU A 74 19.61 33.91 -2.85
N ILE A 75 19.62 32.65 -3.34
CA ILE A 75 19.61 31.45 -2.52
C ILE A 75 20.91 30.66 -2.73
N ARG A 76 21.54 30.25 -1.64
CA ARG A 76 22.70 29.34 -1.62
C ARG A 76 22.38 28.08 -0.84
N THR A 77 22.55 26.91 -1.49
CA THR A 77 22.22 25.61 -0.90
C THR A 77 23.44 24.84 -0.39
N ASP A 78 24.65 25.25 -0.77
CA ASP A 78 25.90 24.47 -0.64
C ASP A 78 27.09 25.24 -0.07
N SER A 79 26.89 26.47 0.47
CA SER A 79 27.96 27.20 1.13
C SER A 79 28.50 26.47 2.38
N PRO A 80 29.78 26.69 2.78
CA PRO A 80 30.34 26.07 3.96
C PRO A 80 29.49 26.29 5.22
N GLU A 81 28.91 27.48 5.38
CA GLU A 81 28.02 27.84 6.48
C GLU A 81 26.73 27.02 6.45
N VAL A 82 26.10 26.84 5.27
CA VAL A 82 24.91 26.03 5.06
C VAL A 82 25.22 24.56 5.40
N ARG A 83 26.29 24.01 4.85
CA ARG A 83 26.70 22.62 5.12
C ARG A 83 26.97 22.38 6.60
N GLN A 84 27.61 23.32 7.29
CA GLN A 84 27.85 23.22 8.73
C GLN A 84 26.53 23.20 9.52
N ALA A 85 25.57 24.06 9.16
CA ALA A 85 24.25 24.11 9.81
C ALA A 85 23.46 22.81 9.59
N GLN A 86 23.46 22.29 8.34
CA GLN A 86 22.81 21.01 8.00
C GLN A 86 23.43 19.84 8.78
N ARG A 87 24.78 19.76 8.87
CA ARG A 87 25.49 18.74 9.65
C ARG A 87 25.15 18.81 11.14
N LYS A 88 25.11 20.00 11.73
CA LYS A 88 24.73 20.18 13.14
C LYS A 88 23.30 19.68 13.39
N GLN A 89 22.36 20.04 12.50
CA GLN A 89 20.98 19.61 12.62
C GLN A 89 20.84 18.09 12.46
N LEU A 90 21.56 17.49 11.52
CA LEU A 90 21.57 16.04 11.33
C LEU A 90 22.15 15.32 12.57
N ALA A 91 23.23 15.83 13.15
CA ALA A 91 23.81 15.30 14.38
C ALA A 91 22.84 15.32 15.57
N LEU A 92 21.99 16.37 15.68
CA LEU A 92 20.93 16.41 16.69
C LEU A 92 19.87 15.33 16.50
N LEU A 93 19.52 14.97 15.24
CA LEU A 93 18.59 13.88 14.98
C LEU A 93 19.18 12.52 15.38
N PHE A 94 20.48 12.32 15.16
CA PHE A 94 21.18 11.10 15.60
C PHE A 94 21.33 11.01 17.12
N ALA A 95 21.51 12.13 17.83
CA ALA A 95 21.71 12.13 19.27
C ALA A 95 20.57 11.46 20.07
N ASP A 96 19.36 11.49 19.54
CA ASP A 96 18.18 10.88 20.16
C ASP A 96 17.71 9.59 19.45
N HIS A 97 18.44 9.13 18.41
CA HIS A 97 18.08 7.95 17.64
C HIS A 97 18.74 6.69 18.19
N ASP A 98 18.01 5.55 18.20
CA ASP A 98 18.62 4.25 18.50
C ASP A 98 19.55 3.84 17.37
N MET A 99 20.83 3.71 17.70
CA MET A 99 21.92 3.40 16.75
C MET A 99 22.14 1.89 16.52
N ASN A 100 21.22 1.03 16.96
CA ASN A 100 21.28 -0.40 16.63
C ASN A 100 20.89 -0.63 15.16
N CYS A 101 21.77 -0.16 14.26
CA CYS A 101 21.51 -0.21 12.82
C CYS A 101 21.56 -1.64 12.25
N MET A 102 22.38 -2.52 12.81
CA MET A 102 22.52 -3.91 12.34
C MET A 102 21.25 -4.74 12.58
N GLY A 103 20.54 -4.48 13.66
CA GLY A 103 19.25 -5.10 13.96
C GLY A 103 18.03 -4.35 13.44
N CYS A 104 18.23 -3.30 12.63
CA CYS A 104 17.15 -2.46 12.13
C CYS A 104 16.67 -2.94 10.75
N ASP A 105 15.36 -3.08 10.54
CA ASP A 105 14.77 -3.45 9.24
C ASP A 105 15.01 -2.41 8.13
N ARG A 106 15.48 -1.21 8.50
CA ARG A 106 15.90 -0.19 7.52
C ARG A 106 17.40 -0.24 7.21
N HIS A 107 18.11 -1.26 7.69
CA HIS A 107 19.53 -1.42 7.36
C HIS A 107 19.73 -1.48 5.84
N GLY A 108 20.66 -0.65 5.32
CA GLY A 108 20.91 -0.51 3.88
C GLY A 108 19.88 0.33 3.09
N LYS A 109 18.78 0.79 3.74
CA LYS A 109 17.73 1.61 3.11
C LYS A 109 17.20 2.68 4.06
N CYS A 110 18.05 3.26 4.90
CA CYS A 110 17.69 4.24 5.90
C CYS A 110 18.00 5.66 5.41
N GLU A 111 16.97 6.49 5.18
CA GLU A 111 17.14 7.88 4.71
C GLU A 111 18.01 8.71 5.67
N LEU A 112 17.99 8.41 6.98
CA LEU A 112 18.81 9.10 7.97
C LEU A 112 20.31 8.77 7.78
N LEU A 113 20.64 7.50 7.53
CA LEU A 113 22.03 7.06 7.25
C LEU A 113 22.53 7.58 5.91
N ASP A 114 21.69 7.57 4.87
CA ASP A 114 22.07 8.08 3.54
C ASP A 114 22.38 9.57 3.58
N LEU A 115 21.61 10.34 4.38
CA LEU A 115 21.94 11.77 4.59
C LEU A 115 23.22 11.95 5.38
N ALA A 116 23.56 11.07 6.32
CA ALA A 116 24.82 11.13 7.04
C ALA A 116 26.02 10.91 6.09
N GLU A 117 25.88 10.00 5.15
CA GLU A 117 26.89 9.76 4.11
C GLU A 117 26.99 10.96 3.15
N LYS A 118 25.87 11.42 2.58
CA LYS A 118 25.81 12.58 1.66
C LYS A 118 26.36 13.87 2.26
N LEU A 119 26.18 14.07 3.55
CA LEU A 119 26.68 15.26 4.26
C LEU A 119 28.06 15.06 4.90
N ASP A 120 28.71 13.91 4.66
CA ASP A 120 30.02 13.56 5.27
C ASP A 120 30.01 13.77 6.80
N LEU A 121 28.95 13.26 7.45
CA LEU A 121 28.85 13.30 8.90
C LEU A 121 29.63 12.12 9.48
N LYS A 122 30.88 12.37 9.87
CA LYS A 122 31.77 11.34 10.44
C LYS A 122 31.21 10.76 11.75
N LYS A 123 31.57 9.49 12.03
CA LYS A 123 31.14 8.64 13.17
C LYS A 123 31.33 9.20 14.59
N SER A 124 31.74 10.43 14.76
CA SER A 124 31.88 11.11 16.06
C SER A 124 30.57 11.71 16.60
N ILE A 125 29.42 11.16 16.16
CA ILE A 125 28.13 11.47 16.78
C ILE A 125 28.14 10.78 18.14
N ALA A 126 28.35 11.57 19.20
CA ALA A 126 28.23 11.04 20.55
C ALA A 126 26.81 10.46 20.72
N PRO A 127 26.63 9.16 20.99
CA PRO A 127 25.32 8.64 21.34
C PRO A 127 24.82 9.48 22.52
N GLY A 128 23.57 9.92 22.45
CA GLY A 128 22.95 10.67 23.54
C GLY A 128 23.04 9.85 24.80
N SER A 129 23.89 10.27 25.74
CA SER A 129 24.25 9.52 26.94
C SER A 129 23.11 9.37 27.96
N TYR A 130 21.90 9.85 27.64
CA TYR A 130 20.75 9.85 28.55
C TYR A 130 19.43 9.55 27.84
N LYS A 131 19.39 8.55 26.97
CA LYS A 131 18.16 8.13 26.35
C LYS A 131 17.39 7.21 27.32
N VAL A 132 16.23 7.64 27.78
CA VAL A 132 15.28 6.73 28.41
C VAL A 132 14.66 5.89 27.31
N ALA A 133 14.83 4.57 27.37
CA ALA A 133 14.21 3.65 26.42
C ALA A 133 12.69 3.78 26.52
N LYS A 134 12.05 3.95 25.38
CA LYS A 134 10.59 3.99 25.26
C LYS A 134 10.10 2.59 24.94
N GLU A 135 8.93 2.25 25.49
CA GLU A 135 8.30 0.98 25.23
C GLU A 135 7.86 0.87 23.77
N GLU A 136 8.17 -0.26 23.16
CA GLU A 136 7.77 -0.60 21.81
C GLU A 136 6.36 -1.16 21.80
N ASP A 137 5.56 -0.84 20.78
CA ASP A 137 4.22 -1.40 20.62
C ASP A 137 4.22 -2.51 19.58
N TYR A 138 4.29 -3.73 20.04
CA TYR A 138 4.19 -5.00 19.30
C TYR A 138 2.81 -5.64 19.37
N SER A 139 1.82 -4.96 19.91
CA SER A 139 0.51 -5.54 20.19
C SER A 139 -0.28 -5.87 18.92
N ASP A 140 -0.15 -5.08 17.86
CA ASP A 140 -0.92 -5.27 16.62
C ASP A 140 -0.30 -6.33 15.72
N ARG A 141 -1.16 -7.04 14.99
CA ARG A 141 -0.76 -8.12 14.07
C ARG A 141 -0.19 -7.63 12.74
N ALA A 142 -0.46 -6.38 12.38
CA ALA A 142 -0.10 -5.81 11.08
C ALA A 142 1.03 -4.77 11.17
N ILE A 143 1.04 -3.97 12.23
CA ILE A 143 1.95 -2.81 12.38
C ILE A 143 2.67 -2.87 13.73
N TRP A 144 3.93 -2.52 13.71
CA TRP A 144 4.81 -2.38 14.86
C TRP A 144 5.35 -0.97 14.95
N LEU A 145 5.38 -0.40 16.15
CA LEU A 145 5.96 0.90 16.45
C LEU A 145 7.13 0.77 17.43
N ASP A 146 8.31 1.20 17.01
CA ASP A 146 9.48 1.43 17.88
C ASP A 146 9.73 2.95 18.01
N PRO A 147 9.28 3.58 19.11
CA PRO A 147 9.45 5.01 19.31
C PRO A 147 10.92 5.44 19.47
N ASN A 148 11.84 4.50 19.77
CA ASN A 148 13.26 4.77 19.94
C ASN A 148 13.96 5.12 18.64
N LYS A 149 13.39 4.67 17.50
CA LYS A 149 13.85 4.99 16.15
C LYS A 149 13.13 6.19 15.53
N CYS A 150 12.22 6.84 16.27
CA CYS A 150 11.45 7.97 15.77
C CYS A 150 12.28 9.25 15.77
N ILE A 151 12.47 9.87 14.60
CA ILE A 151 13.15 11.15 14.41
C ILE A 151 12.19 12.35 14.40
N ARG A 152 10.95 12.17 14.76
CA ARG A 152 9.93 13.22 14.88
C ARG A 152 9.65 14.01 13.60
N CYS A 153 9.77 13.35 12.44
CA CYS A 153 9.58 13.98 11.13
C CYS A 153 8.10 14.23 10.76
N GLU A 154 7.16 13.63 11.48
CA GLU A 154 5.70 13.78 11.33
C GLU A 154 5.11 13.28 9.99
N ARG A 155 5.88 12.68 9.09
CA ARG A 155 5.34 12.12 7.82
C ARG A 155 4.20 11.13 8.06
N CYS A 156 4.31 10.27 9.09
CA CYS A 156 3.28 9.29 9.43
C CYS A 156 1.98 9.93 9.94
N VAL A 157 2.09 11.06 10.63
CA VAL A 157 0.92 11.85 11.09
C VAL A 157 0.22 12.48 9.88
N GLU A 158 0.99 13.10 8.97
CA GLU A 158 0.46 13.73 7.77
C GLU A 158 -0.22 12.72 6.83
N VAL A 159 0.41 11.58 6.53
CA VAL A 159 -0.19 10.58 5.65
C VAL A 159 -1.46 9.98 6.26
N CYS A 160 -1.45 9.69 7.57
CA CYS A 160 -2.61 9.16 8.28
C CYS A 160 -3.76 10.17 8.33
N GLY A 161 -3.45 11.46 8.52
CA GLY A 161 -4.44 12.53 8.58
C GLY A 161 -4.95 12.92 7.20
N LYS A 162 -4.05 13.32 6.29
CA LYS A 162 -4.47 13.99 5.04
C LYS A 162 -4.78 13.03 3.90
N VAL A 163 -3.98 11.97 3.74
CA VAL A 163 -4.18 11.01 2.65
C VAL A 163 -5.21 9.95 3.03
N GLN A 164 -5.19 9.51 4.29
CA GLN A 164 -6.11 8.49 4.77
C GLN A 164 -7.34 9.05 5.51
N GLY A 165 -7.35 10.33 5.88
CA GLY A 165 -8.50 10.95 6.56
C GLY A 165 -8.79 10.39 7.96
N LEU A 166 -7.85 9.65 8.57
CA LEU A 166 -8.11 8.88 9.78
C LEU A 166 -7.62 9.56 11.07
N TYR A 167 -6.54 10.34 10.99
CA TYR A 167 -5.96 11.06 12.13
C TYR A 167 -5.63 10.21 13.36
N VAL A 168 -5.40 8.92 13.17
CA VAL A 168 -5.09 7.95 14.25
C VAL A 168 -3.75 8.26 14.90
N LEU A 169 -2.77 8.70 14.11
CA LEU A 169 -1.43 9.02 14.57
C LEU A 169 -1.29 10.47 15.00
N THR A 170 -0.50 10.68 16.04
CA THR A 170 -0.11 12.01 16.54
C THR A 170 1.31 11.95 17.11
N MET A 171 1.88 13.12 17.43
CA MET A 171 3.13 13.21 18.20
C MET A 171 2.80 13.28 19.68
N LYS A 172 3.29 12.34 20.47
CA LYS A 172 3.10 12.24 21.91
C LYS A 172 4.34 12.67 22.68
N GLY A 173 4.15 13.16 23.89
CA GLY A 173 5.25 13.63 24.75
C GLY A 173 5.80 15.00 24.32
N ALA A 174 6.80 15.47 25.06
CA ALA A 174 7.46 16.75 24.82
C ALA A 174 8.99 16.59 24.77
N GLY A 175 9.69 17.52 24.11
CA GLY A 175 11.14 17.52 24.02
C GLY A 175 11.71 16.21 23.49
N ARG A 176 12.60 15.57 24.24
CA ARG A 176 13.23 14.29 23.89
C ARG A 176 12.27 13.10 23.95
N ASP A 177 11.22 13.19 24.75
CA ASP A 177 10.23 12.11 24.87
C ASP A 177 9.20 12.13 23.75
N ARG A 178 9.19 13.18 22.94
CA ARG A 178 8.29 13.30 21.80
C ARG A 178 8.56 12.22 20.77
N ALA A 179 7.53 11.43 20.41
CA ALA A 179 7.57 10.42 19.37
C ALA A 179 6.18 10.21 18.77
N ALA A 180 6.14 9.57 17.59
CA ALA A 180 4.87 9.13 17.01
C ALA A 180 4.19 8.11 17.92
N GLY A 181 2.86 8.17 18.00
CA GLY A 181 2.03 7.24 18.75
C GLY A 181 0.57 7.37 18.38
N LEU A 182 -0.26 6.47 18.89
CA LEU A 182 -1.70 6.53 18.67
C LEU A 182 -2.30 7.70 19.48
N ARG A 183 -3.16 8.49 18.85
CA ARG A 183 -3.91 9.56 19.51
C ARG A 183 -4.74 9.04 20.69
N GLU A 184 -5.34 7.86 20.53
CA GLU A 184 -6.16 7.21 21.54
C GLU A 184 -5.40 6.84 22.84
N GLY A 185 -4.07 6.74 22.79
CA GLY A 185 -3.26 6.38 23.95
C GLY A 185 -3.35 4.93 24.38
N LYS A 186 -3.95 4.07 23.56
CA LYS A 186 -4.08 2.63 23.76
C LYS A 186 -2.96 1.89 23.02
N PRO A 187 -2.70 0.59 23.34
CA PRO A 187 -1.95 -0.32 22.48
C PRO A 187 -2.56 -0.40 21.08
N TRP A 188 -1.73 -0.58 20.05
CA TRP A 188 -2.19 -0.53 18.64
C TRP A 188 -3.27 -1.57 18.33
N ALA A 189 -3.17 -2.78 18.91
CA ALA A 189 -4.18 -3.82 18.75
C ALA A 189 -5.59 -3.40 19.19
N LEU A 190 -5.69 -2.46 20.13
CA LEU A 190 -6.94 -1.97 20.68
C LEU A 190 -7.43 -0.67 20.03
N SER A 191 -6.81 -0.25 18.93
CA SER A 191 -7.27 0.94 18.21
C SER A 191 -8.60 0.69 17.53
N ASP A 192 -9.58 1.52 17.85
CA ASP A 192 -10.92 1.51 17.26
C ASP A 192 -10.97 2.28 15.91
N ASN A 193 -9.89 2.96 15.54
CA ASN A 193 -9.86 3.84 14.37
C ASN A 193 -8.82 3.43 13.30
N CYS A 194 -7.82 2.62 13.65
CA CYS A 194 -6.78 2.21 12.71
C CYS A 194 -7.28 1.11 11.75
N VAL A 195 -7.25 1.39 10.45
CA VAL A 195 -7.62 0.42 9.38
C VAL A 195 -6.46 -0.47 8.92
N ARG A 196 -5.28 -0.33 9.52
CA ARG A 196 -4.07 -1.11 9.26
C ARG A 196 -3.53 -1.02 7.82
N CYS A 197 -3.84 0.08 7.10
CA CYS A 197 -3.40 0.30 5.71
C CYS A 197 -1.87 0.31 5.51
N GLY A 198 -1.10 0.60 6.58
CA GLY A 198 0.37 0.61 6.55
C GLY A 198 1.01 1.78 5.81
N GLN A 199 0.26 2.79 5.36
CA GLN A 199 0.85 3.96 4.68
C GLN A 199 1.84 4.71 5.58
N CYS A 200 1.61 4.72 6.89
CA CYS A 200 2.57 5.26 7.87
C CYS A 200 3.93 4.53 7.85
N THR A 201 3.94 3.23 7.53
CA THR A 201 5.19 2.45 7.41
C THR A 201 5.93 2.77 6.11
N VAL A 202 5.23 3.12 5.03
CA VAL A 202 5.83 3.51 3.74
C VAL A 202 6.61 4.81 3.89
N VAL A 203 5.99 5.83 4.47
CA VAL A 203 6.57 7.18 4.57
C VAL A 203 7.60 7.34 5.69
N CYS A 204 7.73 6.35 6.60
CA CYS A 204 8.68 6.45 7.71
C CYS A 204 10.13 6.38 7.19
N PRO A 205 10.97 7.42 7.40
CA PRO A 205 12.34 7.45 6.88
C PRO A 205 13.30 6.55 7.67
N THR A 206 12.88 6.09 8.84
CA THR A 206 13.64 5.22 9.74
C THR A 206 12.85 3.94 10.06
N GLY A 207 13.37 3.09 10.94
CA GLY A 207 12.69 1.87 11.38
C GLY A 207 11.66 2.06 12.50
N ALA A 208 11.13 3.28 12.71
CA ALA A 208 10.18 3.52 13.79
C ALA A 208 8.80 2.90 13.56
N LEU A 209 8.34 2.87 12.31
CA LEU A 209 7.07 2.24 11.91
C LEU A 209 7.33 1.19 10.85
N GLN A 210 6.87 -0.03 11.12
CA GLN A 210 7.17 -1.21 10.31
C GLN A 210 5.96 -2.14 10.24
N ALA A 211 5.98 -3.08 9.27
CA ALA A 211 5.08 -4.23 9.33
C ALA A 211 5.49 -5.16 10.47
N ARG A 212 4.52 -5.82 11.10
CA ARG A 212 4.79 -6.86 12.09
C ARG A 212 5.59 -7.99 11.44
N ASP A 213 6.80 -8.26 11.93
CA ASP A 213 7.67 -9.29 11.37
C ASP A 213 7.18 -10.69 11.77
N GLN A 214 7.05 -11.57 10.79
CA GLN A 214 6.62 -12.96 10.94
C GLN A 214 7.53 -13.93 10.16
N VAL A 215 8.75 -13.53 9.86
CA VAL A 215 9.74 -14.34 9.11
C VAL A 215 10.07 -15.62 9.86
N ASP A 216 10.18 -15.57 11.19
CA ASP A 216 10.50 -16.75 12.00
C ASP A 216 9.38 -17.80 11.91
N VAL A 217 8.10 -17.38 11.94
CA VAL A 217 6.97 -18.29 11.74
C VAL A 217 6.99 -18.95 10.36
N ALA A 218 7.37 -18.19 9.31
CA ALA A 218 7.53 -18.77 7.98
C ALA A 218 8.67 -19.78 7.92
N ASN A 219 9.79 -19.54 8.61
CA ASN A 219 10.90 -20.48 8.71
C ASN A 219 10.47 -21.76 9.45
N ASP A 220 9.71 -21.65 10.54
CA ASP A 220 9.21 -22.80 11.27
C ASP A 220 8.33 -23.68 10.35
N TYR A 221 7.42 -23.07 9.59
CA TYR A 221 6.58 -23.82 8.63
C TYR A 221 7.40 -24.49 7.53
N LEU A 222 8.43 -23.82 7.00
CA LEU A 222 9.29 -24.36 5.93
C LEU A 222 10.25 -25.47 6.41
N THR A 223 10.44 -25.63 7.71
CA THR A 223 11.36 -26.63 8.28
C THR A 223 10.65 -27.79 8.96
N ASP A 224 9.35 -27.69 9.20
CA ASP A 224 8.55 -28.76 9.80
C ASP A 224 8.16 -29.82 8.75
N PRO A 225 8.67 -31.05 8.81
CA PRO A 225 8.38 -32.08 7.82
C PRO A 225 6.92 -32.62 7.92
N GLY A 226 6.18 -32.26 8.98
CA GLY A 226 4.77 -32.61 9.14
C GLY A 226 3.80 -31.67 8.45
N ILE A 227 4.30 -30.56 7.90
CA ILE A 227 3.54 -29.50 7.25
C ILE A 227 3.75 -29.55 5.74
N TYR A 228 2.68 -29.32 4.98
CA TYR A 228 2.71 -29.05 3.54
C TYR A 228 2.52 -27.56 3.30
N THR A 229 3.55 -26.88 2.86
CA THR A 229 3.57 -25.43 2.68
C THR A 229 3.09 -25.03 1.29
N VAL A 230 2.06 -24.19 1.23
CA VAL A 230 1.51 -23.63 0.00
C VAL A 230 1.68 -22.13 0.00
N PHE A 231 2.48 -21.61 -0.91
CA PHE A 231 2.70 -20.19 -1.08
C PHE A 231 1.87 -19.62 -2.21
N GLN A 232 1.30 -18.43 -1.99
CA GLN A 232 0.70 -17.61 -3.03
C GLN A 232 1.30 -16.20 -3.00
N PHE A 233 1.39 -15.51 -4.13
CA PHE A 233 1.87 -14.13 -4.15
C PHE A 233 1.01 -13.22 -5.04
N ALA A 234 0.79 -11.99 -4.53
CA ALA A 234 -0.05 -11.00 -5.20
C ALA A 234 0.57 -10.44 -6.50
N PRO A 235 -0.27 -9.91 -7.43
CA PRO A 235 0.21 -9.30 -8.68
C PRO A 235 1.34 -8.29 -8.49
N ALA A 236 1.22 -7.38 -7.52
CA ALA A 236 2.20 -6.34 -7.26
C ALA A 236 3.58 -6.85 -6.79
N VAL A 237 3.67 -8.08 -6.26
CA VAL A 237 4.94 -8.64 -5.75
C VAL A 237 5.94 -8.81 -6.88
N ARG A 238 5.48 -9.26 -8.07
CA ARG A 238 6.32 -9.44 -9.27
C ARG A 238 6.96 -8.16 -9.78
N ALA A 239 6.31 -7.01 -9.54
CA ALA A 239 6.77 -5.69 -9.94
C ALA A 239 7.62 -4.98 -8.89
N THR A 240 7.65 -5.48 -7.64
CA THR A 240 8.24 -4.74 -6.52
C THR A 240 9.38 -5.48 -5.81
N LEU A 241 9.33 -6.82 -5.69
CA LEU A 241 10.32 -7.59 -4.92
C LEU A 241 11.77 -7.38 -5.41
N GLY A 242 11.96 -7.23 -6.72
CA GLY A 242 13.29 -7.05 -7.32
C GLY A 242 14.08 -5.90 -6.69
N GLU A 243 13.41 -4.82 -6.32
CA GLU A 243 14.03 -3.64 -5.69
C GLU A 243 14.75 -3.96 -4.37
N GLU A 244 14.30 -5.00 -3.64
CA GLU A 244 14.97 -5.48 -2.42
C GLU A 244 16.31 -6.20 -2.70
N PHE A 245 16.55 -6.54 -3.96
CA PHE A 245 17.76 -7.20 -4.44
C PHE A 245 18.59 -6.35 -5.41
N GLY A 246 18.27 -5.05 -5.50
CA GLY A 246 19.01 -4.09 -6.32
C GLY A 246 18.65 -4.08 -7.80
N PHE A 247 17.51 -4.67 -8.19
CA PHE A 247 16.94 -4.44 -9.51
C PHE A 247 16.34 -3.03 -9.57
N SER A 248 16.30 -2.47 -10.76
CA SER A 248 15.55 -1.23 -11.01
C SER A 248 14.05 -1.44 -10.75
N ALA A 249 13.34 -0.36 -10.39
CA ALA A 249 11.90 -0.41 -10.29
C ALA A 249 11.26 -0.85 -11.62
N GLY A 250 10.16 -1.61 -11.54
CA GLY A 250 9.45 -2.06 -12.73
C GLY A 250 10.09 -3.24 -13.46
N VAL A 251 10.98 -3.99 -12.84
CA VAL A 251 11.48 -5.26 -13.39
C VAL A 251 10.57 -6.40 -12.94
N ASN A 252 10.01 -7.14 -13.90
CA ASN A 252 9.24 -8.35 -13.61
C ASN A 252 10.16 -9.48 -13.11
N VAL A 253 9.95 -9.90 -11.87
CA VAL A 253 10.73 -11.00 -11.24
C VAL A 253 9.89 -12.25 -10.94
N GLU A 254 8.71 -12.41 -11.57
CA GLU A 254 7.77 -13.52 -11.33
C GLU A 254 8.45 -14.89 -11.32
N ARG A 255 9.14 -15.25 -12.40
CA ARG A 255 9.80 -16.56 -12.52
C ARG A 255 10.87 -16.77 -11.46
N LYS A 256 11.58 -15.68 -11.07
CA LYS A 256 12.58 -15.73 -10.00
C LYS A 256 11.94 -15.90 -8.62
N ILE A 257 10.71 -15.39 -8.40
CA ILE A 257 9.93 -15.64 -7.18
C ILE A 257 9.60 -17.11 -7.04
N VAL A 258 9.11 -17.75 -8.11
CA VAL A 258 8.79 -19.18 -8.10
C VAL A 258 10.03 -20.02 -7.76
N GLU A 259 11.15 -19.79 -8.45
CA GLU A 259 12.40 -20.48 -8.16
C GLU A 259 12.91 -20.22 -6.72
N ALA A 260 12.81 -18.98 -6.25
CA ALA A 260 13.23 -18.61 -4.90
C ALA A 260 12.42 -19.34 -3.82
N LEU A 261 11.09 -19.44 -4.00
CA LEU A 261 10.20 -20.16 -3.09
C LEU A 261 10.52 -21.66 -3.06
N LYS A 262 10.72 -22.28 -4.23
CA LYS A 262 11.11 -23.68 -4.32
C LYS A 262 12.47 -23.93 -3.64
N LYS A 263 13.47 -23.07 -3.85
CA LYS A 263 14.75 -23.13 -3.16
C LYS A 263 14.66 -22.86 -1.66
N ALA A 264 13.68 -22.06 -1.23
CA ALA A 264 13.42 -21.83 0.19
C ALA A 264 12.78 -23.03 0.91
N GLY A 265 12.27 -24.01 0.14
CA GLY A 265 11.64 -25.23 0.65
C GLY A 265 10.11 -25.25 0.55
N ALA A 266 9.50 -24.38 -0.25
CA ALA A 266 8.06 -24.41 -0.48
C ALA A 266 7.65 -25.67 -1.24
N ASP A 267 6.65 -26.39 -0.74
CA ASP A 267 6.11 -27.59 -1.39
C ASP A 267 5.30 -27.24 -2.64
N CYS A 268 4.45 -26.20 -2.55
CA CYS A 268 3.61 -25.74 -3.62
C CYS A 268 3.67 -24.21 -3.76
N VAL A 269 3.69 -23.71 -5.00
CA VAL A 269 3.66 -22.29 -5.32
C VAL A 269 2.50 -22.02 -6.28
N LEU A 270 1.60 -21.13 -5.89
CA LEU A 270 0.40 -20.74 -6.61
C LEU A 270 0.41 -19.25 -6.96
N ASP A 271 -0.36 -18.87 -7.97
CA ASP A 271 -0.48 -17.47 -8.40
C ASP A 271 -1.80 -16.86 -7.91
N THR A 272 -1.75 -15.85 -7.05
CA THR A 272 -2.95 -15.09 -6.64
C THR A 272 -3.68 -14.45 -7.83
N ASN A 273 -3.05 -14.32 -9.01
CA ASN A 273 -3.72 -13.89 -10.22
C ASN A 273 -4.85 -14.87 -10.63
N PHE A 274 -4.69 -16.18 -10.38
CA PHE A 274 -5.76 -17.13 -10.61
C PHE A 274 -7.01 -16.78 -9.79
N SER A 275 -6.84 -16.55 -8.48
CA SER A 275 -7.97 -16.17 -7.63
C SER A 275 -8.50 -14.76 -7.89
N ALA A 276 -7.69 -13.85 -8.46
CA ALA A 276 -8.19 -12.58 -8.94
C ALA A 276 -9.15 -12.76 -10.13
N ASP A 277 -8.87 -13.70 -11.05
CA ASP A 277 -9.82 -14.06 -12.10
C ASP A 277 -11.12 -14.66 -11.52
N VAL A 278 -11.03 -15.51 -10.48
CA VAL A 278 -12.22 -16.03 -9.76
C VAL A 278 -13.03 -14.87 -9.17
N VAL A 279 -12.38 -13.92 -8.52
CA VAL A 279 -13.06 -12.72 -7.96
C VAL A 279 -13.80 -11.96 -9.06
N ILE A 280 -13.22 -11.80 -10.24
CA ILE A 280 -13.92 -11.13 -11.36
C ILE A 280 -15.16 -11.91 -11.80
N MET A 281 -15.13 -13.22 -11.78
CA MET A 281 -16.30 -14.01 -12.13
C MET A 281 -17.41 -13.84 -11.08
N GLU A 282 -17.08 -13.88 -9.79
CA GLU A 282 -18.03 -13.73 -8.69
C GLU A 282 -18.56 -12.29 -8.59
N GLU A 283 -17.65 -11.29 -8.44
CA GLU A 283 -17.98 -9.88 -8.27
C GLU A 283 -18.66 -9.29 -9.51
N GLY A 284 -18.21 -9.68 -10.72
CA GLY A 284 -18.85 -9.27 -11.97
C GLY A 284 -20.26 -9.84 -12.12
N THR A 285 -20.50 -11.10 -11.70
CA THR A 285 -21.82 -11.71 -11.69
C THR A 285 -22.71 -11.06 -10.62
N GLU A 286 -22.18 -10.75 -9.43
CA GLU A 286 -22.89 -10.01 -8.39
C GLU A 286 -23.33 -8.64 -8.92
N LEU A 287 -22.42 -7.89 -9.58
CA LEU A 287 -22.76 -6.58 -10.17
C LEU A 287 -23.88 -6.70 -11.21
N LEU A 288 -23.79 -7.66 -12.11
CA LEU A 288 -24.84 -7.90 -13.12
C LEU A 288 -26.19 -8.24 -12.49
N ASN A 289 -26.21 -9.04 -11.42
CA ASN A 289 -27.40 -9.38 -10.69
C ASN A 289 -28.01 -8.13 -10.02
N ARG A 290 -27.18 -7.29 -9.38
CA ARG A 290 -27.63 -6.01 -8.78
C ARG A 290 -28.17 -5.04 -9.83
N LEU A 291 -27.57 -4.92 -11.00
CA LEU A 291 -28.05 -4.07 -12.09
C LEU A 291 -29.40 -4.51 -12.67
N ASN A 292 -29.71 -5.81 -12.60
CA ASN A 292 -30.97 -6.37 -13.08
C ASN A 292 -32.09 -6.39 -12.02
N ASP A 293 -31.76 -6.24 -10.74
CA ASP A 293 -32.73 -6.19 -9.64
C ASP A 293 -33.02 -4.76 -9.23
N LYS A 294 -34.24 -4.31 -9.43
CA LYS A 294 -34.70 -2.95 -9.05
C LYS A 294 -34.63 -2.64 -7.54
N ASN A 295 -34.57 -3.68 -6.72
CA ASN A 295 -34.49 -3.55 -5.26
C ASN A 295 -33.05 -3.67 -4.75
N ALA A 296 -32.09 -3.98 -5.61
CA ALA A 296 -30.70 -4.10 -5.20
C ALA A 296 -30.07 -2.73 -4.84
N VAL A 297 -29.13 -2.79 -3.93
CA VAL A 297 -28.40 -1.59 -3.47
C VAL A 297 -27.27 -1.26 -4.43
N LEU A 298 -27.32 -0.06 -5.00
CA LEU A 298 -26.29 0.52 -5.86
C LEU A 298 -25.89 1.92 -5.33
N PRO A 299 -24.68 2.40 -5.63
CA PRO A 299 -23.58 1.70 -6.32
C PRO A 299 -23.03 0.53 -5.53
N MET A 300 -22.41 -0.44 -6.23
CA MET A 300 -21.62 -1.50 -5.60
C MET A 300 -20.17 -1.08 -5.48
N PHE A 301 -19.56 -1.25 -4.32
CA PHE A 301 -18.12 -1.06 -4.10
C PHE A 301 -17.36 -2.39 -4.18
N THR A 302 -16.12 -2.34 -4.68
CA THR A 302 -15.20 -3.49 -4.63
C THR A 302 -14.83 -3.85 -3.18
N SER A 303 -14.52 -5.13 -2.93
CA SER A 303 -14.19 -5.68 -1.61
C SER A 303 -12.73 -6.08 -1.45
N CYS A 304 -11.92 -6.05 -2.50
CA CYS A 304 -10.57 -6.62 -2.51
C CYS A 304 -9.55 -5.92 -1.60
N CYS A 305 -9.80 -4.65 -1.21
CA CYS A 305 -8.92 -3.85 -0.34
C CYS A 305 -9.32 -3.98 1.14
N PRO A 306 -8.57 -4.74 1.99
CA PRO A 306 -8.98 -4.96 3.39
C PRO A 306 -8.91 -3.70 4.26
N ALA A 307 -8.09 -2.72 3.92
CA ALA A 307 -8.08 -1.45 4.63
C ALA A 307 -9.34 -0.61 4.33
N TRP A 308 -9.90 -0.71 3.11
CA TRP A 308 -11.20 -0.16 2.76
C TRP A 308 -12.31 -0.86 3.54
N ILE A 309 -12.30 -2.18 3.59
CA ILE A 309 -13.28 -2.95 4.37
C ILE A 309 -13.22 -2.58 5.86
N ASN A 310 -12.01 -2.51 6.44
CA ASN A 310 -11.85 -2.03 7.81
C ASN A 310 -12.38 -0.60 7.99
N PHE A 311 -12.19 0.27 6.99
CA PHE A 311 -12.74 1.62 7.03
C PHE A 311 -14.27 1.62 7.06
N VAL A 312 -14.91 0.82 6.20
CA VAL A 312 -16.37 0.69 6.17
C VAL A 312 -16.88 0.18 7.52
N GLU A 313 -16.37 -0.94 8.00
CA GLU A 313 -16.83 -1.55 9.26
C GLU A 313 -16.61 -0.66 10.49
N LEU A 314 -15.50 0.08 10.55
CA LEU A 314 -15.16 0.93 11.71
C LEU A 314 -15.76 2.32 11.66
N HIS A 315 -15.95 2.89 10.46
CA HIS A 315 -16.29 4.32 10.32
C HIS A 315 -17.58 4.60 9.56
N LYS A 316 -18.01 3.69 8.68
CA LYS A 316 -19.16 3.86 7.78
C LYS A 316 -19.95 2.55 7.61
N PRO A 317 -20.39 1.88 8.70
CA PRO A 317 -21.09 0.60 8.59
C PRO A 317 -22.38 0.68 7.78
N GLU A 318 -22.94 1.85 7.62
CA GLU A 318 -24.11 2.12 6.77
C GLU A 318 -23.86 1.79 5.29
N LEU A 319 -22.57 1.70 4.86
CA LEU A 319 -22.18 1.29 3.50
C LEU A 319 -22.08 -0.22 3.32
N ILE A 320 -22.18 -1.03 4.37
CA ILE A 320 -22.04 -2.50 4.26
C ILE A 320 -22.94 -3.09 3.16
N PRO A 321 -24.22 -2.66 2.98
CA PRO A 321 -25.05 -3.18 1.90
C PRO A 321 -24.54 -2.84 0.49
N HIS A 322 -23.72 -1.83 0.34
CA HIS A 322 -23.12 -1.41 -0.92
C HIS A 322 -21.84 -2.20 -1.27
N ILE A 323 -21.24 -2.92 -0.31
CA ILE A 323 -19.99 -3.65 -0.55
C ILE A 323 -20.28 -4.97 -1.27
N SER A 324 -19.43 -5.35 -2.23
CA SER A 324 -19.45 -6.70 -2.81
C SER A 324 -19.19 -7.73 -1.72
N THR A 325 -19.96 -8.79 -1.70
CA THR A 325 -19.80 -9.89 -0.73
C THR A 325 -18.64 -10.82 -1.10
N THR A 326 -18.12 -10.73 -2.32
CA THR A 326 -16.97 -11.54 -2.79
C THR A 326 -15.74 -11.28 -1.92
N ARG A 327 -15.10 -12.35 -1.45
CA ARG A 327 -13.83 -12.28 -0.72
C ARG A 327 -12.71 -11.74 -1.61
N SER A 328 -11.67 -11.18 -1.00
CA SER A 328 -10.49 -10.73 -1.74
C SER A 328 -9.75 -11.89 -2.42
N PRO A 329 -8.93 -11.64 -3.48
CA PRO A 329 -8.14 -12.69 -4.13
C PRO A 329 -7.28 -13.51 -3.15
N GLN A 330 -6.68 -12.90 -2.12
CA GLN A 330 -5.96 -13.62 -1.08
C GLN A 330 -6.86 -14.62 -0.35
N ALA A 331 -8.04 -14.18 0.08
CA ALA A 331 -8.95 -15.01 0.85
C ALA A 331 -9.62 -16.09 -0.01
N VAL A 332 -9.97 -15.78 -1.26
CA VAL A 332 -10.44 -16.76 -2.26
C VAL A 332 -9.41 -17.84 -2.48
N MET A 333 -8.14 -17.48 -2.72
CA MET A 333 -7.08 -18.48 -2.88
C MET A 333 -6.90 -19.31 -1.61
N GLY A 334 -6.91 -18.68 -0.44
CA GLY A 334 -6.82 -19.37 0.84
C GLY A 334 -7.93 -20.38 1.04
N SER A 335 -9.18 -20.01 0.74
CA SER A 335 -10.34 -20.91 0.80
C SER A 335 -10.18 -22.11 -0.15
N LEU A 336 -9.75 -21.88 -1.39
CA LEU A 336 -9.50 -22.95 -2.37
C LEU A 336 -8.32 -23.86 -1.95
N ILE A 337 -7.27 -23.31 -1.33
CA ILE A 337 -6.16 -24.09 -0.75
C ILE A 337 -6.66 -25.01 0.37
N LYS A 338 -7.65 -24.61 1.15
CA LYS A 338 -8.19 -25.40 2.27
C LYS A 338 -9.38 -26.29 1.89
N SER A 339 -9.95 -26.11 0.68
CA SER A 339 -11.10 -26.90 0.22
C SER A 339 -10.77 -27.73 -1.01
N TRP A 340 -10.44 -27.12 -2.14
CA TRP A 340 -10.24 -27.83 -3.41
C TRP A 340 -8.85 -28.49 -3.54
N LEU A 341 -7.78 -27.88 -3.00
CA LEU A 341 -6.44 -28.48 -3.03
C LEU A 341 -6.38 -29.85 -2.34
N PRO A 342 -6.99 -30.07 -1.15
CA PRO A 342 -7.08 -31.38 -0.52
C PRO A 342 -7.71 -32.45 -1.42
N GLU A 343 -8.76 -32.11 -2.18
CA GLU A 343 -9.40 -33.03 -3.13
C GLU A 343 -8.48 -33.42 -4.30
N LYS A 344 -7.73 -32.45 -4.81
CA LYS A 344 -6.78 -32.66 -5.92
C LYS A 344 -5.51 -33.43 -5.51
N THR A 345 -5.06 -33.30 -4.27
CA THR A 345 -3.76 -33.82 -3.81
C THR A 345 -3.86 -34.97 -2.81
N GLY A 346 -5.01 -35.14 -2.15
CA GLY A 346 -5.19 -36.09 -1.04
C GLY A 346 -4.51 -35.64 0.27
N ILE A 347 -3.99 -34.42 0.34
CA ILE A 347 -3.33 -33.90 1.54
C ILE A 347 -4.41 -33.29 2.46
N PRO A 348 -4.53 -33.71 3.73
CA PRO A 348 -5.50 -33.16 4.65
C PRO A 348 -5.29 -31.65 4.91
N LYS A 349 -6.39 -30.88 4.94
CA LYS A 349 -6.34 -29.40 5.13
C LYS A 349 -5.60 -28.97 6.38
N GLU A 350 -5.61 -29.79 7.45
CA GLU A 350 -4.95 -29.54 8.72
C GLU A 350 -3.42 -29.56 8.62
N LYS A 351 -2.89 -30.31 7.66
CA LYS A 351 -1.44 -30.36 7.37
C LYS A 351 -0.98 -29.24 6.44
N ILE A 352 -1.90 -28.60 5.75
CA ILE A 352 -1.56 -27.51 4.81
C ILE A 352 -1.38 -26.20 5.60
N ARG A 353 -0.29 -25.47 5.30
CA ARG A 353 -0.12 -24.07 5.69
C ARG A 353 -0.15 -23.19 4.47
N SER A 354 -1.19 -22.37 4.39
CA SER A 354 -1.39 -21.37 3.35
C SER A 354 -0.65 -20.09 3.73
N ILE A 355 0.38 -19.74 2.96
CA ILE A 355 1.25 -18.58 3.21
C ILE A 355 1.10 -17.63 2.04
N SER A 356 0.71 -16.38 2.30
CA SER A 356 0.55 -15.39 1.25
C SER A 356 1.63 -14.30 1.32
N ILE A 357 2.18 -13.92 0.16
CA ILE A 357 3.13 -12.84 0.01
C ILE A 357 2.39 -11.64 -0.58
N MET A 358 2.27 -10.56 0.21
CA MET A 358 1.38 -9.45 -0.09
C MET A 358 2.08 -8.09 -0.02
N PRO A 359 1.72 -7.13 -0.87
CA PRO A 359 2.24 -5.76 -0.79
C PRO A 359 1.62 -4.94 0.35
N CYS A 360 0.81 -5.54 1.20
CA CYS A 360 -0.15 -4.88 2.09
C CYS A 360 -0.04 -5.39 3.53
N THR A 361 -0.07 -4.48 4.50
CA THR A 361 -0.10 -4.83 5.92
C THR A 361 -1.51 -5.22 6.40
N ALA A 362 -2.56 -4.60 5.84
CA ALA A 362 -3.94 -4.93 6.20
C ALA A 362 -4.34 -6.37 5.81
N LYS A 363 -3.61 -7.02 4.89
CA LYS A 363 -3.80 -8.43 4.56
C LYS A 363 -3.48 -9.38 5.73
N LYS A 364 -2.62 -8.96 6.67
CA LYS A 364 -2.39 -9.68 7.93
C LYS A 364 -3.61 -9.64 8.84
N ASP A 365 -4.31 -8.51 8.86
CA ASP A 365 -5.56 -8.36 9.62
C ASP A 365 -6.72 -9.11 8.95
N GLU A 366 -6.81 -9.06 7.64
CA GLU A 366 -7.79 -9.83 6.86
C GLU A 366 -7.67 -11.33 7.12
N ALA A 367 -6.47 -11.89 7.03
CA ALA A 367 -6.23 -13.33 7.25
C ALA A 367 -6.64 -13.81 8.65
N ALA A 368 -6.69 -12.92 9.62
CA ALA A 368 -7.06 -13.25 10.98
C ALA A 368 -8.56 -13.05 11.30
N ARG A 369 -9.38 -12.72 10.30
CA ARG A 369 -10.84 -12.59 10.48
C ARG A 369 -11.48 -13.96 10.70
N GLN A 370 -12.32 -14.08 11.72
CA GLN A 370 -13.01 -15.34 12.02
C GLN A 370 -13.94 -15.80 10.89
N ALA A 371 -14.55 -14.86 10.15
CA ALA A 371 -15.38 -15.15 8.99
C ALA A 371 -14.60 -15.79 7.81
N LEU A 372 -13.26 -15.76 7.83
CA LEU A 372 -12.36 -16.38 6.85
C LEU A 372 -11.66 -17.62 7.44
N ALA A 373 -12.35 -18.31 8.33
CA ALA A 373 -11.91 -19.59 8.90
C ALA A 373 -13.09 -20.55 8.91
N LYS A 374 -12.86 -21.79 8.49
CA LYS A 374 -13.87 -22.87 8.56
C LYS A 374 -13.40 -23.93 9.53
N ASP A 375 -14.26 -24.35 10.45
CA ASP A 375 -13.95 -25.34 11.50
C ASP A 375 -12.71 -24.96 12.34
N ALA A 376 -12.54 -23.67 12.66
CA ALA A 376 -11.38 -23.11 13.35
C ALA A 376 -10.04 -23.23 12.59
N VAL A 377 -10.05 -23.65 11.34
CA VAL A 377 -8.88 -23.66 10.46
C VAL A 377 -8.90 -22.39 9.59
N PRO A 378 -7.90 -21.51 9.71
CA PRO A 378 -7.86 -20.31 8.90
C PRO A 378 -7.61 -20.64 7.42
N ASP A 379 -8.23 -19.90 6.52
CA ASP A 379 -8.00 -20.04 5.07
C ASP A 379 -6.57 -19.63 4.69
N VAL A 380 -6.02 -18.62 5.38
CA VAL A 380 -4.63 -18.17 5.24
C VAL A 380 -3.97 -18.19 6.61
N ASP A 381 -2.96 -19.04 6.77
CA ASP A 381 -2.25 -19.22 8.06
C ASP A 381 -1.24 -18.09 8.34
N LEU A 382 -0.61 -17.54 7.29
CA LEU A 382 0.43 -16.54 7.43
C LEU A 382 0.45 -15.56 6.26
N VAL A 383 0.70 -14.29 6.56
CA VAL A 383 0.90 -13.25 5.55
C VAL A 383 2.27 -12.61 5.72
N LEU A 384 3.13 -12.73 4.73
CA LEU A 384 4.38 -12.00 4.64
C LEU A 384 4.23 -10.78 3.74
N THR A 385 4.74 -9.65 4.17
CA THR A 385 4.90 -8.51 3.26
C THR A 385 6.04 -8.76 2.26
N VAL A 386 6.11 -7.98 1.19
CA VAL A 386 7.23 -8.07 0.22
C VAL A 386 8.59 -7.88 0.91
N ARG A 387 8.67 -6.97 1.89
CA ARG A 387 9.89 -6.75 2.68
C ARG A 387 10.26 -7.93 3.56
N GLU A 388 9.28 -8.56 4.24
CA GLU A 388 9.51 -9.74 5.05
C GLU A 388 9.94 -10.93 4.18
N PHE A 389 9.31 -11.09 3.01
CA PHE A 389 9.71 -12.13 2.06
C PHE A 389 11.15 -11.94 1.57
N ALA A 390 11.54 -10.71 1.23
CA ALA A 390 12.93 -10.41 0.90
C ALA A 390 13.89 -10.74 2.06
N LYS A 391 13.49 -10.45 3.31
CA LYS A 391 14.26 -10.79 4.52
C LYS A 391 14.41 -12.30 4.68
N LEU A 392 13.33 -13.07 4.49
CA LEU A 392 13.34 -14.54 4.49
C LEU A 392 14.34 -15.09 3.48
N LEU A 393 14.26 -14.63 2.22
CA LEU A 393 15.15 -15.09 1.16
C LEU A 393 16.62 -14.76 1.45
N LYS A 394 16.91 -13.53 1.88
CA LYS A 394 18.26 -13.12 2.26
C LYS A 394 18.79 -13.94 3.44
N GLY A 395 17.95 -14.22 4.44
CA GLY A 395 18.30 -15.08 5.59
C GLY A 395 18.65 -16.52 5.18
N LYS A 396 18.01 -17.04 4.14
CA LYS A 396 18.32 -18.35 3.54
C LYS A 396 19.46 -18.31 2.51
N GLY A 397 20.11 -17.15 2.30
CA GLY A 397 21.20 -17.00 1.33
C GLY A 397 20.74 -17.00 -0.14
N ILE A 398 19.44 -16.79 -0.40
CA ILE A 398 18.86 -16.77 -1.75
C ILE A 398 18.92 -15.35 -2.31
N ASP A 399 19.66 -15.17 -3.40
CA ASP A 399 19.80 -13.89 -4.11
C ASP A 399 19.11 -13.99 -5.47
N LEU A 400 18.04 -13.20 -5.67
CA LEU A 400 17.27 -13.20 -6.92
C LEU A 400 18.10 -12.89 -8.17
N ARG A 401 19.21 -12.15 -8.02
CA ARG A 401 20.10 -11.83 -9.15
C ARG A 401 20.78 -13.06 -9.72
N LYS A 402 20.94 -14.10 -8.90
CA LYS A 402 21.61 -15.36 -9.26
C LYS A 402 20.67 -16.45 -9.76
N LEU A 403 19.36 -16.17 -9.74
CA LEU A 403 18.34 -17.11 -10.20
C LEU A 403 18.09 -16.92 -11.70
N GLU A 404 17.83 -18.02 -12.40
CA GLU A 404 17.44 -17.98 -13.83
C GLU A 404 15.94 -17.74 -14.00
N GLY A 405 15.14 -18.24 -13.08
CA GLY A 405 13.69 -18.20 -13.06
C GLY A 405 13.08 -19.52 -13.52
N GLN A 406 12.03 -19.93 -12.81
CA GLN A 406 11.28 -21.16 -13.05
C GLN A 406 9.80 -20.84 -13.25
N ASP A 407 9.12 -21.57 -14.12
CA ASP A 407 7.68 -21.47 -14.27
C ASP A 407 6.96 -22.22 -13.13
N PHE A 408 5.68 -21.88 -12.92
CA PHE A 408 4.85 -22.65 -12.01
C PHE A 408 4.78 -24.11 -12.46
N ASP A 409 4.93 -25.02 -11.52
CA ASP A 409 4.90 -26.47 -11.76
C ASP A 409 3.55 -27.12 -11.41
N THR A 410 2.64 -26.35 -10.85
CA THR A 410 1.32 -26.81 -10.44
C THR A 410 0.34 -26.72 -11.62
N PRO A 411 -0.35 -27.79 -11.99
CA PRO A 411 -1.26 -27.81 -13.16
C PRO A 411 -2.59 -27.09 -12.93
N PHE A 412 -2.87 -26.66 -11.69
CA PHE A 412 -4.09 -25.96 -11.28
C PHE A 412 -3.75 -24.75 -10.39
N MET A 413 -4.61 -23.75 -10.34
CA MET A 413 -4.48 -22.51 -9.54
C MET A 413 -3.15 -21.74 -9.74
N SER A 414 -2.48 -21.92 -10.85
CA SER A 414 -1.15 -21.37 -11.09
C SER A 414 -1.07 -20.34 -12.21
N LYS A 415 -2.16 -20.11 -12.95
CA LYS A 415 -2.17 -19.16 -14.08
C LYS A 415 -3.38 -18.24 -14.00
N GLY A 416 -3.13 -16.95 -13.89
CA GLY A 416 -4.14 -15.91 -14.06
C GLY A 416 -4.09 -15.30 -15.45
N SER A 417 -5.07 -14.47 -15.78
CA SER A 417 -5.11 -13.66 -17.00
C SER A 417 -4.35 -12.35 -16.84
N GLY A 418 -4.14 -11.62 -17.95
CA GLY A 418 -3.63 -10.26 -17.90
C GLY A 418 -4.52 -9.32 -17.08
N ALA A 419 -5.86 -9.52 -17.13
CA ALA A 419 -6.80 -8.79 -16.29
C ALA A 419 -6.53 -8.99 -14.78
N ALA A 420 -6.12 -10.17 -14.36
CA ALA A 420 -5.74 -10.43 -12.96
C ALA A 420 -4.43 -9.73 -12.56
N VAL A 421 -3.47 -9.61 -13.48
CA VAL A 421 -2.19 -8.94 -13.20
C VAL A 421 -2.40 -7.46 -12.88
N ILE A 422 -3.29 -6.77 -13.59
CA ILE A 422 -3.52 -5.34 -13.38
C ILE A 422 -4.22 -4.99 -12.07
N PHE A 423 -4.72 -5.96 -11.28
CA PHE A 423 -5.24 -5.73 -9.91
C PHE A 423 -4.24 -5.01 -9.01
N GLY A 424 -2.95 -5.10 -9.32
CA GLY A 424 -1.90 -4.44 -8.54
C GLY A 424 -1.85 -2.91 -8.68
N LYS A 425 -2.49 -2.33 -9.69
CA LYS A 425 -2.53 -0.88 -9.96
C LYS A 425 -3.92 -0.28 -9.76
N THR A 426 -4.00 1.03 -9.60
CA THR A 426 -5.27 1.78 -9.62
C THR A 426 -6.01 1.56 -10.94
N ALA A 427 -7.31 1.49 -10.91
CA ALA A 427 -8.25 1.14 -11.99
C ALA A 427 -8.15 -0.32 -12.48
N GLY A 428 -7.26 -1.13 -11.92
CA GLY A 428 -7.02 -2.48 -12.44
C GLY A 428 -8.17 -3.45 -12.17
N VAL A 429 -8.78 -3.38 -11.00
CA VAL A 429 -9.95 -4.22 -10.65
C VAL A 429 -11.15 -3.80 -11.48
N ALA A 430 -11.40 -2.49 -11.54
CA ALA A 430 -12.50 -1.92 -12.33
C ALA A 430 -12.37 -2.24 -13.82
N GLU A 431 -11.15 -2.18 -14.38
CA GLU A 431 -10.88 -2.55 -15.77
C GLU A 431 -11.13 -4.05 -16.01
N ALA A 432 -10.64 -4.91 -15.12
CA ALA A 432 -10.85 -6.36 -15.23
C ALA A 432 -12.35 -6.73 -15.16
N ALA A 433 -13.09 -6.14 -14.23
CA ALA A 433 -14.54 -6.30 -14.11
C ALA A 433 -15.27 -5.78 -15.36
N ALA A 434 -14.91 -4.58 -15.83
CA ALA A 434 -15.50 -3.98 -17.02
C ALA A 434 -15.31 -4.83 -18.27
N ARG A 435 -14.13 -5.45 -18.48
CA ARG A 435 -13.87 -6.37 -19.60
C ARG A 435 -14.82 -7.58 -19.58
N THR A 436 -15.06 -8.15 -18.41
CA THR A 436 -15.93 -9.35 -18.26
C THR A 436 -17.40 -8.97 -18.34
N VAL A 437 -17.84 -7.90 -17.68
CA VAL A 437 -19.22 -7.38 -17.76
C VAL A 437 -19.57 -7.01 -19.20
N TYR A 438 -18.67 -6.33 -19.91
CA TYR A 438 -18.87 -5.99 -21.33
C TYR A 438 -19.07 -7.25 -22.18
N TYR A 439 -18.26 -8.29 -21.98
CA TYR A 439 -18.40 -9.56 -22.68
C TYR A 439 -19.76 -10.22 -22.41
N VAL A 440 -20.19 -10.31 -21.15
CA VAL A 440 -21.46 -10.92 -20.78
C VAL A 440 -22.63 -10.20 -21.44
N LEU A 441 -22.56 -8.87 -21.52
CA LEU A 441 -23.66 -8.06 -22.07
C LEU A 441 -23.68 -8.00 -23.61
N THR A 442 -22.51 -8.10 -24.27
CA THR A 442 -22.40 -7.88 -25.72
C THR A 442 -21.96 -9.11 -26.52
N GLY A 443 -21.43 -10.15 -25.86
CA GLY A 443 -20.79 -11.28 -26.49
C GLY A 443 -19.43 -10.99 -27.14
N LYS A 444 -18.87 -9.78 -26.94
CA LYS A 444 -17.62 -9.34 -27.56
C LYS A 444 -16.50 -9.17 -26.54
N ASN A 445 -15.34 -9.74 -26.86
CA ASN A 445 -14.14 -9.51 -26.05
C ASN A 445 -13.52 -8.14 -26.34
N VAL A 446 -13.02 -7.49 -25.29
CA VAL A 446 -12.17 -6.30 -25.36
C VAL A 446 -10.85 -6.56 -24.65
N ASN A 447 -9.74 -6.10 -25.23
CA ASN A 447 -8.42 -6.33 -24.66
C ASN A 447 -7.99 -5.24 -23.66
N SER A 448 -8.52 -4.05 -23.80
CA SER A 448 -8.31 -2.96 -22.85
C SER A 448 -9.50 -2.01 -22.90
N ILE A 449 -9.76 -1.38 -21.77
CA ILE A 449 -10.77 -0.33 -21.65
C ILE A 449 -10.06 0.88 -21.06
N GLN A 450 -10.15 2.03 -21.74
CA GLN A 450 -9.47 3.25 -21.29
C GLN A 450 -10.37 4.04 -20.34
N PHE A 451 -9.89 4.19 -19.13
CA PHE A 451 -10.43 5.14 -18.18
C PHE A 451 -9.94 6.55 -18.51
N LYS A 452 -10.79 7.54 -18.35
CA LYS A 452 -10.40 8.96 -18.43
C LYS A 452 -10.20 9.53 -17.03
N THR A 453 -9.37 10.55 -16.92
CA THR A 453 -9.28 11.35 -15.69
C THR A 453 -10.66 11.92 -15.38
N SER A 454 -11.12 11.76 -14.15
CA SER A 454 -12.42 12.25 -13.74
C SER A 454 -12.40 13.77 -13.53
N GLU A 455 -13.52 14.42 -13.82
CA GLU A 455 -13.76 15.81 -13.43
C GLU A 455 -14.21 15.92 -11.96
N HIS A 456 -14.57 14.81 -11.34
CA HIS A 456 -14.98 14.76 -9.96
C HIS A 456 -13.76 14.86 -9.02
N PRO A 457 -13.73 15.81 -8.06
CA PRO A 457 -12.50 16.13 -7.31
C PRO A 457 -11.96 14.99 -6.42
N HIS A 458 -12.79 14.00 -6.09
CA HIS A 458 -12.43 12.87 -5.23
C HIS A 458 -12.40 11.53 -5.97
N VAL A 459 -12.53 11.55 -7.30
CA VAL A 459 -12.46 10.38 -8.17
C VAL A 459 -11.27 10.55 -9.11
N GLU A 460 -10.36 9.60 -9.11
CA GLU A 460 -9.13 9.67 -9.91
C GLU A 460 -9.42 9.46 -11.39
N GLN A 461 -10.20 8.42 -11.68
CA GLN A 461 -10.54 8.02 -13.03
C GLN A 461 -12.00 7.56 -13.10
N GLU A 462 -12.59 7.70 -14.26
CA GLU A 462 -13.95 7.22 -14.51
C GLU A 462 -14.08 6.55 -15.88
N LEU A 463 -15.09 5.70 -15.98
CA LEU A 463 -15.47 5.00 -17.21
C LEU A 463 -16.97 5.00 -17.36
N THR A 464 -17.46 5.18 -18.57
CA THR A 464 -18.87 4.97 -18.94
C THR A 464 -18.94 3.92 -20.03
N ILE A 465 -19.68 2.85 -19.79
CA ILE A 465 -19.90 1.76 -20.76
C ILE A 465 -21.33 1.88 -21.28
N ASP A 466 -21.48 2.04 -22.59
CA ASP A 466 -22.78 1.95 -23.26
C ASP A 466 -23.23 0.50 -23.30
N LEU A 467 -24.39 0.22 -22.70
CA LEU A 467 -25.00 -1.11 -22.63
C LEU A 467 -26.01 -1.40 -23.78
N GLY A 468 -26.10 -0.49 -24.76
CA GLY A 468 -26.99 -0.62 -25.91
C GLY A 468 -28.38 -0.02 -25.72
N GLU A 469 -29.23 -0.13 -26.77
CA GLU A 469 -30.54 0.50 -26.81
C GLU A 469 -31.45 0.09 -25.63
N GLY A 470 -32.00 1.09 -24.96
CA GLY A 470 -32.96 0.92 -23.86
C GLY A 470 -32.38 0.62 -22.50
N LYS A 471 -31.04 0.58 -22.35
CA LYS A 471 -30.34 0.42 -21.07
C LYS A 471 -29.62 1.70 -20.67
N SER A 472 -29.61 2.01 -19.37
CA SER A 472 -28.76 3.07 -18.85
C SER A 472 -27.28 2.67 -18.98
N PRO A 473 -26.37 3.60 -19.30
CA PRO A 473 -24.95 3.29 -19.35
C PRO A 473 -24.43 2.92 -17.95
N LEU A 474 -23.51 1.98 -17.86
CA LEU A 474 -22.83 1.62 -16.64
C LEU A 474 -21.71 2.63 -16.37
N ARG A 475 -21.77 3.30 -15.22
CA ARG A 475 -20.77 4.29 -14.78
C ARG A 475 -19.89 3.72 -13.68
N ILE A 476 -18.59 3.75 -13.92
CA ILE A 476 -17.58 3.21 -13.01
C ILE A 476 -16.70 4.33 -12.51
N GLY A 477 -16.55 4.45 -11.19
CA GLY A 477 -15.62 5.38 -10.53
C GLY A 477 -14.42 4.64 -9.92
N VAL A 478 -13.26 5.28 -9.96
CA VAL A 478 -12.01 4.76 -9.35
C VAL A 478 -11.51 5.76 -8.33
N VAL A 479 -11.36 5.30 -7.10
CA VAL A 479 -10.99 6.12 -5.95
C VAL A 479 -9.77 5.53 -5.26
N HIS A 480 -8.77 6.36 -4.96
CA HIS A 480 -7.66 5.96 -4.10
C HIS A 480 -7.42 6.96 -2.95
N GLY A 481 -6.89 6.42 -1.81
CA GLY A 481 -6.80 7.16 -0.56
C GLY A 481 -8.13 7.22 0.18
N LEU A 482 -8.12 6.87 1.47
CA LEU A 482 -9.37 6.77 2.23
C LEU A 482 -10.00 8.13 2.54
N ALA A 483 -9.24 9.23 2.48
CA ALA A 483 -9.83 10.57 2.57
C ALA A 483 -10.80 10.83 1.41
N ASN A 484 -10.41 10.50 0.17
CA ASN A 484 -11.28 10.59 -1.00
C ASN A 484 -12.45 9.60 -0.91
N ALA A 485 -12.17 8.36 -0.48
CA ALA A 485 -13.19 7.34 -0.32
C ALA A 485 -14.28 7.76 0.70
N ASP A 486 -13.90 8.50 1.74
CA ASP A 486 -14.85 9.04 2.73
C ASP A 486 -15.84 10.03 2.12
N TYR A 487 -15.37 10.93 1.24
CA TYR A 487 -16.24 11.87 0.52
C TYR A 487 -17.23 11.13 -0.41
N ILE A 488 -16.71 10.17 -1.19
CA ILE A 488 -17.56 9.37 -2.08
C ILE A 488 -18.57 8.54 -1.28
N ALA A 489 -18.18 8.01 -0.12
CA ALA A 489 -19.06 7.32 0.81
C ALA A 489 -20.24 8.20 1.25
N ASP A 490 -19.97 9.46 1.63
CA ASP A 490 -21.03 10.42 2.01
C ASP A 490 -21.96 10.77 0.83
N GLU A 491 -21.45 10.86 -0.38
CA GLU A 491 -22.26 11.06 -1.58
C GLU A 491 -23.16 9.86 -1.88
N VAL A 492 -22.64 8.64 -1.76
CA VAL A 492 -23.42 7.41 -1.93
C VAL A 492 -24.55 7.34 -0.90
N LEU A 493 -24.24 7.54 0.39
CA LEU A 493 -25.23 7.51 1.47
C LEU A 493 -26.28 8.63 1.35
N SER A 494 -25.95 9.75 0.69
CA SER A 494 -26.89 10.83 0.41
C SER A 494 -27.64 10.69 -0.92
N GLY A 495 -27.42 9.59 -1.68
CA GLY A 495 -28.04 9.32 -2.97
C GLY A 495 -27.59 10.26 -4.11
N LYS A 496 -26.40 10.85 -3.99
CA LYS A 496 -25.86 11.82 -4.98
C LYS A 496 -24.80 11.25 -5.90
N SER A 497 -24.29 10.04 -5.62
CA SER A 497 -23.27 9.43 -6.46
C SER A 497 -23.77 9.14 -7.87
N PRO A 498 -23.03 9.52 -8.93
CA PRO A 498 -23.40 9.24 -10.30
C PRO A 498 -22.99 7.85 -10.77
N PHE A 499 -22.27 7.09 -9.95
CA PHE A 499 -21.67 5.80 -10.31
C PHE A 499 -22.57 4.63 -9.96
N ASP A 500 -22.39 3.52 -10.67
CA ASP A 500 -23.05 2.23 -10.41
C ASP A 500 -22.09 1.22 -9.77
N PHE A 501 -20.78 1.34 -10.09
CA PHE A 501 -19.71 0.52 -9.56
C PHE A 501 -18.50 1.40 -9.18
N ILE A 502 -17.91 1.15 -8.03
CA ILE A 502 -16.81 1.98 -7.51
C ILE A 502 -15.65 1.10 -7.02
N GLU A 503 -14.50 1.23 -7.65
CA GLU A 503 -13.24 0.68 -7.14
C GLU A 503 -12.68 1.60 -6.05
N VAL A 504 -12.35 1.02 -4.88
CA VAL A 504 -11.66 1.75 -3.80
C VAL A 504 -10.34 1.06 -3.44
N MET A 505 -9.25 1.81 -3.57
CA MET A 505 -7.92 1.43 -3.10
C MET A 505 -7.46 2.39 -1.98
N SER A 506 -7.15 1.88 -0.79
CA SER A 506 -6.65 2.75 0.29
C SER A 506 -5.27 3.34 -0.02
N CYS A 507 -4.48 2.67 -0.84
CA CYS A 507 -3.13 3.10 -1.20
C CYS A 507 -3.16 3.95 -2.48
N PRO A 508 -2.62 5.19 -2.49
CA PRO A 508 -2.47 5.97 -3.71
C PRO A 508 -1.68 5.20 -4.78
N GLY A 509 -2.22 5.11 -5.99
CA GLY A 509 -1.62 4.35 -7.09
C GLY A 509 -1.87 2.84 -7.07
N GLY A 510 -2.56 2.31 -6.05
CA GLY A 510 -2.90 0.89 -5.92
C GLY A 510 -1.94 0.07 -5.05
N CYS A 511 -2.04 -1.25 -5.13
CA CYS A 511 -1.29 -2.20 -4.29
C CYS A 511 0.23 -2.15 -4.50
N ILE A 512 0.70 -1.68 -5.66
CA ILE A 512 2.14 -1.42 -5.93
C ILE A 512 2.78 -0.44 -4.94
N ASN A 513 1.98 0.34 -4.21
CA ASN A 513 2.38 1.28 -3.16
C ASN A 513 1.85 0.89 -1.77
N GLY A 514 1.52 -0.37 -1.60
CA GLY A 514 0.99 -0.89 -0.34
C GLY A 514 1.97 -0.80 0.82
N GLY A 515 1.44 -0.87 2.04
CA GLY A 515 2.21 -0.78 3.29
C GLY A 515 3.33 -1.82 3.44
N GLY A 516 3.32 -2.90 2.65
CA GLY A 516 4.32 -3.97 2.65
C GLY A 516 5.35 -3.91 1.52
N THR A 517 5.26 -2.95 0.58
CA THR A 517 6.18 -2.84 -0.56
C THR A 517 7.57 -2.33 -0.17
N PRO A 518 8.59 -2.55 -0.98
CA PRO A 518 9.92 -1.95 -0.81
C PRO A 518 9.85 -0.43 -0.66
N ARG A 519 10.75 0.11 0.12
CA ARG A 519 10.89 1.54 0.37
C ARG A 519 12.22 1.99 -0.19
N GLU A 520 12.24 3.19 -0.75
CA GLU A 520 13.49 3.83 -1.11
C GLU A 520 14.08 4.68 -0.01
N ALA A 521 15.39 4.83 -0.12
CA ALA A 521 16.13 5.83 0.60
C ALA A 521 16.36 7.05 -0.29
N GLY A 522 16.16 8.25 0.23
CA GLY A 522 16.46 9.50 -0.45
C GLY A 522 15.27 10.17 -1.14
N ASP A 523 15.55 10.87 -2.24
CA ASP A 523 14.52 11.60 -2.97
C ASP A 523 13.52 10.61 -3.56
N TYR A 524 12.31 10.68 -3.07
CA TYR A 524 11.21 9.88 -3.56
C TYR A 524 11.02 10.12 -5.05
N HIS A 525 11.34 9.10 -5.81
CA HIS A 525 10.96 9.07 -7.22
C HIS A 525 9.60 8.39 -7.36
N PRO A 526 8.75 8.79 -8.30
CA PRO A 526 7.47 8.12 -8.53
C PRO A 526 7.68 6.72 -9.11
N PHE A 527 8.20 5.76 -8.30
CA PHE A 527 8.28 4.34 -8.64
C PHE A 527 6.95 3.78 -9.13
N ASN A 528 5.86 4.42 -8.72
CA ASN A 528 4.52 4.15 -9.16
C ASN A 528 4.43 4.00 -10.67
N LEU A 529 5.08 4.88 -11.44
CA LEU A 529 5.01 4.82 -12.90
C LEU A 529 5.68 3.57 -13.45
N GLU A 530 6.87 3.22 -12.99
CA GLU A 530 7.59 2.05 -13.49
C GLU A 530 6.94 0.74 -13.02
N ARG A 531 6.49 0.67 -11.77
CA ARG A 531 5.73 -0.45 -11.25
C ARG A 531 4.38 -0.61 -11.96
N THR A 532 3.69 0.49 -12.29
CA THR A 532 2.45 0.48 -13.08
C THR A 532 2.69 -0.01 -14.50
N LYS A 533 3.73 0.52 -15.16
CA LYS A 533 4.09 0.13 -16.53
C LYS A 533 4.32 -1.37 -16.66
N VAL A 534 5.08 -1.97 -15.75
CA VAL A 534 5.37 -3.40 -15.84
C VAL A 534 4.11 -4.26 -15.73
N LEU A 535 3.17 -3.93 -14.84
CA LEU A 535 1.91 -4.67 -14.73
C LEU A 535 1.06 -4.49 -15.99
N THR A 536 1.04 -3.29 -16.56
CA THR A 536 0.35 -2.99 -17.83
C THR A 536 0.98 -3.75 -18.98
N THR A 537 2.32 -3.75 -19.10
CA THR A 537 3.04 -4.50 -20.14
C THR A 537 2.78 -6.00 -20.03
N ILE A 538 2.82 -6.56 -18.83
CA ILE A 538 2.50 -7.99 -18.63
C ILE A 538 1.08 -8.28 -19.11
N ASP A 539 0.08 -7.45 -18.79
CA ASP A 539 -1.28 -7.63 -19.31
C ASP A 539 -1.31 -7.52 -20.84
N GLU A 540 -0.68 -6.51 -21.43
CA GLU A 540 -0.68 -6.28 -22.88
C GLU A 540 -0.03 -7.41 -23.67
N GLU A 541 1.03 -8.00 -23.14
CA GLU A 541 1.76 -9.11 -23.75
C GLU A 541 1.13 -10.49 -23.43
N HIS A 542 0.20 -10.55 -22.48
CA HIS A 542 -0.41 -11.81 -22.06
C HIS A 542 -1.35 -12.36 -23.13
N SER A 543 -1.16 -13.61 -23.54
CA SER A 543 -2.03 -14.28 -24.53
C SER A 543 -3.48 -14.44 -24.04
N LEU A 544 -3.66 -14.57 -22.73
CA LEU A 544 -4.94 -14.66 -22.05
C LEU A 544 -5.23 -13.31 -21.35
N ARG A 545 -6.09 -12.48 -21.96
CA ARG A 545 -6.34 -11.11 -21.51
C ARG A 545 -7.54 -10.95 -20.57
N GLN A 546 -8.46 -11.89 -20.53
CA GLN A 546 -9.74 -11.78 -19.83
C GLN A 546 -9.94 -12.94 -18.86
N SER A 547 -10.49 -12.65 -17.67
CA SER A 547 -10.77 -13.62 -16.62
C SER A 547 -11.73 -14.73 -17.06
N HIS A 548 -12.82 -14.39 -17.74
CA HIS A 548 -13.83 -15.34 -18.24
C HIS A 548 -13.31 -16.29 -19.34
N ASN A 549 -12.16 -16.01 -19.94
CA ASN A 549 -11.51 -16.87 -20.92
C ASN A 549 -10.48 -17.82 -20.31
N ASN A 550 -10.14 -17.67 -19.02
CA ASN A 550 -9.16 -18.52 -18.37
C ASN A 550 -9.64 -19.99 -18.30
N PRO A 551 -8.93 -20.94 -18.95
CA PRO A 551 -9.36 -22.35 -18.97
C PRO A 551 -9.35 -22.98 -17.57
N MET A 552 -8.41 -22.59 -16.68
CA MET A 552 -8.36 -23.09 -15.31
C MET A 552 -9.57 -22.61 -14.48
N ILE A 553 -10.08 -21.41 -14.76
CA ILE A 553 -11.31 -20.90 -14.12
C ILE A 553 -12.52 -21.72 -14.59
N LYS A 554 -12.62 -21.99 -15.90
CA LYS A 554 -13.70 -22.84 -16.45
C LYS A 554 -13.66 -24.24 -15.85
N GLU A 555 -12.46 -24.81 -15.66
CA GLU A 555 -12.28 -26.12 -15.01
C GLU A 555 -12.73 -26.07 -13.54
N LEU A 556 -12.32 -25.06 -12.77
CA LEU A 556 -12.72 -24.88 -11.38
C LEU A 556 -14.25 -24.87 -11.21
N TYR A 557 -14.95 -24.07 -12.02
CA TYR A 557 -16.42 -24.03 -11.96
C TYR A 557 -17.05 -25.35 -12.40
N LYS A 558 -16.58 -25.93 -13.50
CA LYS A 558 -17.13 -27.17 -14.00
C LYS A 558 -16.95 -28.36 -13.04
N GLU A 559 -15.80 -28.46 -12.40
CA GLU A 559 -15.45 -29.61 -11.56
C GLU A 559 -15.83 -29.45 -10.08
N TYR A 560 -15.87 -28.21 -9.58
CA TYR A 560 -15.98 -27.96 -8.14
C TYR A 560 -17.09 -26.99 -7.77
N LEU A 561 -17.05 -25.75 -8.25
CA LEU A 561 -17.94 -24.68 -7.78
C LEU A 561 -19.32 -24.65 -8.46
N GLY A 562 -19.48 -25.28 -9.64
CA GLY A 562 -20.69 -25.21 -10.46
C GLY A 562 -20.71 -23.99 -11.37
N GLU A 563 -21.30 -22.90 -10.94
CA GLU A 563 -21.36 -21.64 -11.69
C GLU A 563 -21.06 -20.45 -10.74
N PRO A 564 -20.69 -19.27 -11.27
CA PRO A 564 -20.50 -18.09 -10.43
C PRO A 564 -21.74 -17.78 -9.60
N ASN A 565 -21.52 -17.41 -8.33
CA ASN A 565 -22.55 -17.18 -7.31
C ASN A 565 -23.45 -18.42 -7.03
N SER A 566 -23.00 -19.65 -7.38
CA SER A 566 -23.66 -20.87 -6.92
C SER A 566 -23.66 -20.96 -5.39
N HIS A 567 -24.45 -21.88 -4.83
CA HIS A 567 -24.48 -22.07 -3.36
C HIS A 567 -23.10 -22.39 -2.78
N LEU A 568 -22.33 -23.29 -3.43
CA LEU A 568 -20.98 -23.65 -2.98
C LEU A 568 -19.99 -22.49 -3.18
N ALA A 569 -20.08 -21.79 -4.32
CA ALA A 569 -19.26 -20.60 -4.54
C ALA A 569 -19.54 -19.53 -3.48
N HIS A 570 -20.80 -19.31 -3.13
CA HIS A 570 -21.19 -18.37 -2.09
C HIS A 570 -20.65 -18.78 -0.71
N GLU A 571 -20.71 -20.04 -0.34
CA GLU A 571 -20.16 -20.54 0.93
C GLU A 571 -18.64 -20.34 1.03
N LEU A 572 -17.91 -20.61 -0.05
CA LEU A 572 -16.45 -20.63 -0.05
C LEU A 572 -15.81 -19.28 -0.39
N LEU A 573 -16.45 -18.49 -1.26
CA LEU A 573 -15.84 -17.32 -1.89
C LEU A 573 -16.48 -16.00 -1.48
N HIS A 574 -17.60 -16.01 -0.73
CA HIS A 574 -18.25 -14.82 -0.23
C HIS A 574 -18.13 -14.69 1.30
N THR A 575 -18.41 -13.53 1.82
CA THR A 575 -18.34 -13.23 3.26
C THR A 575 -19.31 -12.14 3.64
N GLU A 576 -19.62 -12.07 4.92
CA GLU A 576 -20.40 -10.98 5.51
C GLU A 576 -19.48 -10.01 6.25
N TYR A 577 -19.83 -8.74 6.21
CA TYR A 577 -19.14 -7.68 6.94
C TYR A 577 -19.97 -7.26 8.15
N GLN A 578 -19.29 -6.74 9.18
CA GLN A 578 -19.91 -6.44 10.46
C GLN A 578 -19.74 -4.96 10.81
N ASP A 579 -20.77 -4.38 11.45
CA ASP A 579 -20.63 -3.11 12.13
C ASP A 579 -19.67 -3.27 13.33
N ARG A 580 -18.49 -2.66 13.20
CA ARG A 580 -17.43 -2.64 14.21
C ARG A 580 -17.21 -1.24 14.77
N LYS A 581 -18.18 -0.36 14.62
CA LYS A 581 -18.09 1.04 15.04
C LYS A 581 -17.95 1.15 16.55
N GLY A 582 -16.70 1.19 17.03
CA GLY A 582 -16.37 1.32 18.45
C GLY A 582 -16.02 2.73 18.91
N GLY A 583 -15.64 3.63 18.00
CA GLY A 583 -15.16 4.97 18.29
C GLY A 583 -15.78 6.07 17.46
N LYS A 584 -15.70 7.32 17.94
CA LYS A 584 -16.05 8.50 17.13
C LYS A 584 -14.94 8.72 16.10
N LYS A 585 -15.30 8.75 14.81
CA LYS A 585 -14.36 9.15 13.75
C LYS A 585 -13.85 10.57 14.04
N LEU A 586 -12.53 10.73 14.11
CA LEU A 586 -11.92 12.04 14.25
C LEU A 586 -11.97 12.78 12.90
N ARG A 587 -12.54 13.97 12.88
CA ARG A 587 -12.51 14.86 11.72
C ARG A 587 -11.44 15.92 11.88
N ALA A 588 -10.93 16.45 10.77
CA ALA A 588 -9.96 17.55 10.81
C ALA A 588 -10.43 18.71 11.70
N GLU A 589 -11.72 19.05 11.63
CA GLU A 589 -12.35 20.11 12.42
C GLU A 589 -12.32 19.86 13.94
N ASP A 590 -12.48 18.61 14.37
CA ASP A 590 -12.44 18.23 15.79
C ASP A 590 -11.01 18.37 16.33
N ILE A 591 -10.02 18.07 15.50
CA ILE A 591 -8.59 18.17 15.85
C ILE A 591 -8.13 19.62 15.98
N TRP A 592 -8.59 20.51 15.09
CA TRP A 592 -8.27 21.94 15.20
C TRP A 592 -8.89 22.58 16.45
N LYS A 593 -10.07 22.12 16.89
CA LYS A 593 -10.68 22.59 18.15
C LYS A 593 -9.86 22.17 19.38
N GLU A 594 -9.29 20.97 19.39
CA GLU A 594 -8.41 20.52 20.49
C GLU A 594 -7.10 21.30 20.57
N ILE A 595 -6.52 21.69 19.41
CA ILE A 595 -5.27 22.45 19.35
C ILE A 595 -5.46 23.92 19.78
N THR A 596 -6.66 24.48 19.56
CA THR A 596 -6.96 25.89 19.93
C THR A 596 -7.31 26.04 21.41
N LEU A 597 -7.51 24.94 22.15
CA LEU A 597 -7.81 24.94 23.59
C LEU A 597 -6.57 24.66 24.47
N CYS A 598 -5.42 24.42 23.89
CA CYS A 598 -4.11 24.35 24.52
C CYS A 598 -3.24 25.56 24.16
#